data_50b2c09b71d0fbd5a4abd5e5282114a0
#
_entry.id   50b2c09b71d0fbd5a4abd5e5282114a0
#
_cell.length_a   1.000
_cell.length_b   1.000
_cell.length_c   1.000
_cell.angle_alpha   90.00
_cell.angle_beta   90.00
_cell.angle_gamma   90.00
#
_symmetry.space_group_name_H-M   'P 1'
#
loop_
_entity.id
_entity.type
_entity.pdbx_description
1 polymer ?
#
loop_
_entity_poly.entity_id
_entity_poly.type
_entity_poly.pdbx_seq_one_letter_code
_entity_poly.pdbx_strand_id
1 'polypeptide(L)' 'MTRAENYVTLEFLSRSSNESFARTAAAGFAAQLDPTLDELGDIMTAVSEAVTTAIVHAYPDALGKLIMKMNLMNGGVL' A
#
# COMPACT_ATOMS: atom_id res chain seq x y z
N MET A 1 14.02 19.23 -7.16
CA MET A 1 14.20 18.00 -6.41
C MET A 1 12.87 17.61 -5.74
N THR A 2 12.47 16.37 -5.91
CA THR A 2 11.23 15.88 -5.31
C THR A 2 11.50 15.36 -3.90
N ARG A 3 10.62 15.66 -2.97
CA ARG A 3 10.71 15.12 -1.62
C ARG A 3 9.31 14.81 -1.09
N ALA A 4 9.24 13.94 -0.11
CA ALA A 4 7.96 13.56 0.46
C ALA A 4 7.31 14.71 1.20
N GLU A 5 6.04 14.99 0.89
CA GLU A 5 5.22 15.94 1.63
C GLU A 5 4.56 15.27 2.83
N ASN A 6 4.34 13.98 2.72
CA ASN A 6 3.79 13.17 3.79
C ASN A 6 4.17 11.72 3.56
N TYR A 7 4.15 10.93 4.61
CA TYR A 7 4.46 9.51 4.47
C TYR A 7 3.76 8.73 5.56
N VAL A 8 3.60 7.44 5.31
CA VAL A 8 3.09 6.51 6.31
C VAL A 8 3.80 5.18 6.14
N THR A 9 4.01 4.50 7.25
CA THR A 9 4.56 3.15 7.25
C THR A 9 3.61 2.25 8.01
N LEU A 10 3.25 1.13 7.41
CA LEU A 10 2.41 0.12 8.04
C LEU A 10 3.23 -1.13 8.27
N GLU A 11 3.15 -1.68 9.46
CA GLU A 11 3.76 -2.95 9.79
C GLU A 11 2.65 -3.90 10.19
N PHE A 12 2.60 -5.07 9.56
CA PHE A 12 1.55 -6.05 9.86
C PHE A 12 2.03 -7.46 9.57
N LEU A 13 1.33 -8.42 10.17
CA LEU A 13 1.62 -9.82 9.94
C LEU A 13 1.10 -10.26 8.57
N SER A 14 1.74 -11.27 7.99
CA SER A 14 1.41 -11.79 6.67
C SER A 14 0.14 -12.65 6.66
N ARG A 15 -0.90 -12.20 7.38
CA ARG A 15 -2.20 -12.83 7.36
C ARG A 15 -2.98 -12.34 6.15
N SER A 16 -3.69 -13.24 5.48
CA SER A 16 -4.49 -12.87 4.32
C SER A 16 -5.55 -11.82 4.65
N SER A 17 -6.06 -11.81 5.90
CA SER A 17 -7.01 -10.80 6.35
C SER A 17 -6.42 -9.38 6.33
N ASN A 18 -5.11 -9.24 6.40
CA ASN A 18 -4.46 -7.93 6.37
C ASN A 18 -4.31 -7.36 4.96
N GLU A 19 -4.55 -8.16 3.93
CA GLU A 19 -4.53 -7.67 2.55
C GLU A 19 -5.60 -6.59 2.35
N SER A 20 -6.80 -6.84 2.84
CA SER A 20 -7.90 -5.87 2.75
C SER A 20 -7.59 -4.59 3.55
N PHE A 21 -7.00 -4.75 4.73
CA PHE A 21 -6.59 -3.59 5.53
C PHE A 21 -5.54 -2.75 4.80
N ALA A 22 -4.52 -3.40 4.24
CA ALA A 22 -3.47 -2.68 3.52
C ALA A 22 -4.02 -1.92 2.32
N ARG A 23 -4.93 -2.54 1.57
CA ARG A 23 -5.59 -1.91 0.42
C ARG A 23 -6.39 -0.69 0.84
N THR A 24 -7.17 -0.81 1.91
CA THR A 24 -7.98 0.30 2.42
C THR A 24 -7.10 1.44 2.94
N ALA A 25 -6.03 1.10 3.65
CA ALA A 25 -5.09 2.10 4.15
C ALA A 25 -4.42 2.86 3.00
N ALA A 26 -4.02 2.15 1.95
CA ALA A 26 -3.41 2.78 0.78
C ALA A 26 -4.39 3.73 0.08
N ALA A 27 -5.65 3.31 -0.07
CA ALA A 27 -6.68 4.15 -0.67
C ALA A 27 -6.92 5.41 0.16
N GLY A 28 -7.01 5.27 1.48
CA GLY A 28 -7.21 6.41 2.37
C GLY A 28 -6.05 7.39 2.33
N PHE A 29 -4.84 6.88 2.29
CA PHE A 29 -3.65 7.73 2.20
C PHE A 29 -3.59 8.44 0.85
N ALA A 30 -3.82 7.72 -0.24
CA ALA A 30 -3.80 8.27 -1.59
C ALA A 30 -4.89 9.31 -1.83
N ALA A 31 -5.98 9.26 -1.06
CA ALA A 31 -7.07 10.22 -1.17
C ALA A 31 -6.61 11.67 -0.95
N GLN A 32 -5.48 11.88 -0.30
CA GLN A 32 -4.90 13.21 -0.10
C GLN A 32 -4.50 13.88 -1.42
N LEU A 33 -4.31 13.09 -2.48
CA LEU A 33 -3.99 13.60 -3.82
C LEU A 33 -5.22 13.87 -4.67
N ASP A 34 -6.41 13.68 -4.10
CA ASP A 34 -7.68 13.87 -4.80
C ASP A 34 -7.75 13.08 -6.12
N PRO A 35 -7.49 11.76 -6.08
CA PRO A 35 -7.45 10.96 -7.30
C PRO A 35 -8.84 10.73 -7.87
N THR A 36 -8.91 10.42 -9.17
CA THR A 36 -10.15 9.94 -9.77
C THR A 36 -10.47 8.55 -9.23
N LEU A 37 -11.71 8.10 -9.44
CA LEU A 37 -12.11 6.74 -9.05
C LEU A 37 -11.27 5.68 -9.78
N ASP A 38 -10.95 5.90 -11.04
CA ASP A 38 -10.12 4.97 -11.81
C ASP A 38 -8.69 4.91 -11.24
N GLU A 39 -8.11 6.05 -10.92
CA GLU A 39 -6.79 6.11 -10.31
C GLU A 39 -6.77 5.42 -8.96
N LEU A 40 -7.79 5.64 -8.16
CA LEU A 40 -7.90 5.00 -6.85
C LEU A 40 -8.04 3.48 -6.98
N GLY A 41 -8.85 3.03 -7.94
CA GLY A 41 -9.01 1.61 -8.24
C GLY A 41 -7.69 0.96 -8.65
N ASP A 42 -6.89 1.65 -9.47
CA ASP A 42 -5.58 1.15 -9.88
C ASP A 42 -4.63 1.02 -8.71
N ILE A 43 -4.63 1.99 -7.80
CA ILE A 43 -3.81 1.94 -6.60
C ILE A 43 -4.21 0.76 -5.72
N MET A 44 -5.50 0.57 -5.50
CA MET A 44 -6.00 -0.53 -4.69
C MET A 44 -5.66 -1.89 -5.29
N THR A 45 -5.77 -2.02 -6.62
CA THR A 45 -5.41 -3.25 -7.32
C THR A 45 -3.90 -3.54 -7.18
N ALA A 46 -3.07 -2.53 -7.40
CA ALA A 46 -1.62 -2.70 -7.30
C ALA A 46 -1.20 -3.10 -5.89
N VAL A 47 -1.80 -2.49 -4.86
CA VAL A 47 -1.50 -2.84 -3.47
C VAL A 47 -1.95 -4.25 -3.16
N SER A 48 -3.14 -4.64 -3.61
CA SER A 48 -3.65 -6.00 -3.40
C SER A 48 -2.72 -7.04 -4.00
N GLU A 49 -2.26 -6.82 -5.23
CA GLU A 49 -1.35 -7.75 -5.89
C GLU A 49 -0.01 -7.84 -5.16
N ALA A 50 0.55 -6.70 -4.76
CA ALA A 50 1.82 -6.67 -4.06
C ALA A 50 1.74 -7.38 -2.70
N VAL A 51 0.69 -7.13 -1.94
CA VAL A 51 0.53 -7.74 -0.61
C VAL A 51 0.25 -9.23 -0.74
N THR A 52 -0.61 -9.63 -1.67
CA THR A 52 -0.91 -11.04 -1.90
C THR A 52 0.37 -11.80 -2.29
N THR A 53 1.16 -11.23 -3.19
CA THR A 53 2.42 -11.84 -3.61
C THR A 53 3.38 -11.98 -2.43
N ALA A 54 3.49 -10.95 -1.59
CA ALA A 54 4.35 -10.99 -0.42
C ALA A 54 3.90 -12.06 0.58
N ILE A 55 2.59 -12.17 0.81
CA ILE A 55 2.05 -13.18 1.74
C ILE A 55 2.35 -14.59 1.25
N VAL A 56 2.12 -14.84 -0.03
CA VAL A 56 2.26 -16.19 -0.60
C VAL A 56 3.73 -16.59 -0.74
N HIS A 57 4.59 -15.68 -1.17
CA HIS A 57 5.96 -16.02 -1.54
C HIS A 57 7.00 -15.77 -0.45
N ALA A 58 6.82 -14.75 0.38
CA ALA A 58 7.79 -14.45 1.41
C ALA A 58 7.65 -15.38 2.63
N TYR A 59 6.41 -15.71 2.99
CA TYR A 59 6.14 -16.52 4.18
C TYR A 59 5.11 -17.60 3.88
N PRO A 60 5.43 -18.59 3.03
CA PRO A 60 4.43 -19.56 2.59
C PRO A 60 3.91 -20.47 3.69
N ASP A 61 4.73 -20.78 4.69
CA ASP A 61 4.37 -21.77 5.73
C ASP A 61 4.30 -21.19 7.14
N ALA A 62 4.49 -19.88 7.27
CA ALA A 62 4.52 -19.24 8.59
C ALA A 62 4.14 -17.79 8.46
N LEU A 63 3.72 -17.18 9.58
CA LEU A 63 3.47 -15.76 9.61
C LEU A 63 4.77 -15.00 9.73
N GLY A 64 4.90 -13.94 8.96
CA GLY A 64 6.04 -13.05 9.02
C GLY A 64 5.58 -11.61 9.05
N LYS A 65 6.53 -10.70 9.13
CA LYS A 65 6.26 -9.27 9.19
C LYS A 65 6.37 -8.66 7.79
N LEU A 66 5.37 -7.88 7.42
CA LEU A 66 5.39 -7.10 6.19
C LEU A 66 5.42 -5.62 6.55
N ILE A 67 6.15 -4.85 5.77
CA ILE A 67 6.23 -3.41 5.96
C ILE A 67 5.85 -2.76 4.63
N MET A 68 4.84 -1.89 4.68
CA MET A 68 4.41 -1.12 3.52
C MET A 68 4.68 0.34 3.78
N LYS A 69 5.44 0.98 2.89
CA LYS A 69 5.76 2.39 2.99
C LYS A 69 5.12 3.14 1.84
N MET A 70 4.48 4.24 2.16
CA MET A 70 3.84 5.10 1.17
C MET A 70 4.28 6.53 1.38
N ASN A 71 4.54 7.24 0.28
CA ASN A 71 4.98 8.62 0.31
C ASN A 71 4.15 9.45 -0.65
N LEU A 72 3.76 10.65 -0.21
CA LEU A 72 3.24 11.67 -1.09
C LEU A 72 4.41 12.56 -1.47
N MET A 73 4.65 12.70 -2.76
CA MET A 73 5.80 13.44 -3.24
C MET A 73 5.40 14.85 -3.65
N ASN A 74 6.32 15.79 -3.44
CA ASN A 74 6.13 17.15 -3.89
C ASN A 74 5.99 17.14 -5.41
N GLY A 75 4.89 17.67 -5.92
CA GLY A 75 4.56 17.58 -7.33
C GLY A 75 3.59 16.47 -7.65
N GLY A 76 3.31 15.60 -6.72
CA GLY A 76 2.22 14.62 -6.79
C GLY A 76 2.40 13.43 -7.71
N VAL A 77 3.45 13.37 -8.49
CA VAL A 77 3.65 12.31 -9.48
C VAL A 77 5.07 11.78 -9.38
N LEU A 78 5.17 10.49 -9.46
CA LEU A 78 6.45 9.81 -9.53
C LEU A 78 6.75 9.36 -10.94
#